data_ee3948ebc4f0341c051b380ae4f56b3d
#
_entry.id   ee3948ebc4f0341c051b380ae4f56b3d
#
_cell.length_a   1.000
_cell.length_b   1.000
_cell.length_c   1.000
_cell.angle_alpha   90.00
_cell.angle_beta   90.00
_cell.angle_gamma   90.00
#
_symmetry.space_group_name_H-M   'P 1'
#
loop_
_entity.id
_entity.type
_entity.pdbx_description
1 polymer ?
#
loop_
_entity_poly.entity_id
_entity_poly.type
_entity_poly.pdbx_seq_one_letter_code
_entity_poly.pdbx_strand_id
1 'polypeptide(L)'
;ESPTIRYAPGLSYKYRGRPPSGLGLTVDGEDLKGIITSNHFTDYLPQTVVYLLKETPEVLIIEPVGGLDLMLAMNRGVKNINVLFEDPVQIDILKRYLHDTSQVNFIVEHPRVYLSQSRELFDIIHFPLGESFYVITSGSYSLKENYIYTVEGFKSSYSRLNPDGMLLFTRWLQRPPTEELKLFNII
;
A
#
# COMPACT_ATOMS: atom_id res chain seq x y z
N GLU A 1 0.82 13.62 17.31
CA GLU A 1 1.48 12.78 16.27
C GLU A 1 2.16 13.69 15.26
N SER A 2 3.39 13.35 14.87
CA SER A 2 4.02 14.09 13.78
C SER A 2 3.19 13.88 12.49
N PRO A 3 2.80 14.93 11.78
CA PRO A 3 2.10 14.80 10.50
C PRO A 3 2.85 13.90 9.51
N THR A 4 4.18 13.87 9.58
CA THR A 4 5.02 13.05 8.72
C THR A 4 4.79 11.55 8.93
N ILE A 5 4.62 11.10 10.18
CA ILE A 5 4.36 9.67 10.46
C ILE A 5 3.00 9.24 9.90
N ARG A 6 2.00 10.11 10.00
CA ARG A 6 0.63 9.80 9.56
C ARG A 6 0.45 9.86 8.04
N TYR A 7 0.98 10.90 7.40
CA TYR A 7 0.71 11.18 5.99
C TYR A 7 1.83 10.73 5.04
N ALA A 8 3.04 10.55 5.54
CA ALA A 8 4.19 10.15 4.74
C ALA A 8 5.15 9.28 5.55
N PRO A 9 4.72 8.06 5.96
CA PRO A 9 5.60 7.16 6.70
C PRO A 9 6.86 6.84 5.87
N GLY A 10 8.02 6.95 6.50
CA GLY A 10 9.30 6.72 5.82
C GLY A 10 9.81 7.90 4.97
N LEU A 11 9.19 9.08 5.07
CA LEU A 11 9.64 10.25 4.33
C LEU A 11 11.12 10.56 4.60
N SER A 12 11.90 10.66 3.53
CA SER A 12 13.34 10.93 3.60
C SER A 12 13.64 12.28 4.26
N TYR A 13 14.65 12.30 5.10
CA TYR A 13 15.19 13.54 5.70
C TYR A 13 15.73 14.55 4.66
N LYS A 14 15.93 14.11 3.42
CA LYS A 14 16.32 14.99 2.30
C LYS A 14 15.17 15.85 1.78
N TYR A 15 13.94 15.46 2.08
CA TYR A 15 12.78 16.28 1.71
C TYR A 15 12.82 17.62 2.47
N ARG A 16 12.69 18.74 1.74
CA ARG A 16 12.76 20.10 2.27
C ARG A 16 11.45 20.89 2.13
N GLY A 17 10.41 20.22 1.61
CA GLY A 17 9.09 20.83 1.45
C GLY A 17 8.31 20.93 2.76
N ARG A 18 7.10 21.44 2.68
CA ARG A 18 6.17 21.44 3.82
C ARG A 18 5.76 20.02 4.15
N PRO A 19 5.67 19.65 5.44
CA PRO A 19 5.17 18.34 5.82
C PRO A 19 3.80 18.09 5.18
N PRO A 20 3.56 16.86 4.67
CA PRO A 20 2.25 16.51 4.14
C PRO A 20 1.19 16.64 5.22
N SER A 21 0.06 17.16 4.84
CA SER A 21 -1.13 17.31 5.69
C SER A 21 -2.36 16.87 4.91
N GLY A 22 -3.42 16.53 5.58
CA GLY A 22 -4.65 16.08 4.95
C GLY A 22 -5.74 15.77 5.97
N LEU A 23 -6.75 15.09 5.50
CA LEU A 23 -7.85 14.59 6.31
C LEU A 23 -7.46 13.26 6.96
N GLY A 24 -8.09 12.94 8.08
CA GLY A 24 -7.96 11.65 8.73
C GLY A 24 -9.12 10.73 8.32
N LEU A 25 -8.79 9.47 8.06
CA LEU A 25 -9.74 8.39 7.81
C LEU A 25 -9.60 7.34 8.90
N THR A 26 -10.70 6.96 9.52
CA THR A 26 -10.78 5.78 10.39
C THR A 26 -11.73 4.77 9.77
N VAL A 27 -11.39 3.51 9.83
CA VAL A 27 -12.26 2.39 9.46
C VAL A 27 -12.62 1.65 10.73
N ASP A 28 -13.92 1.48 11.01
CA ASP A 28 -14.45 0.82 12.21
C ASP A 28 -13.94 1.39 13.54
N GLY A 29 -13.60 2.69 13.57
CA GLY A 29 -13.04 3.33 14.75
C GLY A 29 -11.60 2.93 15.09
N GLU A 30 -10.97 2.17 14.22
CA GLU A 30 -9.57 1.78 14.34
C GLU A 30 -8.64 2.93 13.89
N ASP A 31 -7.50 2.55 13.51
CA ASP A 31 -6.34 3.36 13.15
C ASP A 31 -6.62 4.55 12.24
N LEU A 32 -6.17 5.71 12.65
CA LEU A 32 -6.30 6.93 11.88
C LEU A 32 -5.27 6.96 10.74
N LYS A 33 -5.70 6.77 9.51
CA LYS A 33 -4.91 6.92 8.28
C LYS A 33 -5.03 8.34 7.72
N GLY A 34 -3.99 8.82 7.06
CA GLY A 34 -4.06 10.09 6.35
C GLY A 34 -4.65 9.91 4.95
N ILE A 35 -5.68 10.67 4.60
CA ILE A 35 -6.10 10.79 3.20
C ILE A 35 -5.13 11.75 2.51
N ILE A 36 -4.44 11.27 1.50
CA ILE A 36 -3.42 12.02 0.80
C ILE A 36 -4.06 12.85 -0.32
N THR A 37 -3.83 14.14 -0.29
CA THR A 37 -4.38 15.09 -1.27
C THR A 37 -3.30 15.81 -2.09
N SER A 38 -2.02 15.51 -1.84
CA SER A 38 -0.90 16.09 -2.58
C SER A 38 0.21 15.05 -2.79
N ASN A 39 0.92 15.16 -3.90
CA ASN A 39 1.91 14.17 -4.34
C ASN A 39 3.37 14.66 -4.31
N HIS A 40 3.63 15.93 -3.99
CA HIS A 40 4.94 16.58 -4.11
C HIS A 40 6.06 15.95 -3.26
N PHE A 41 5.73 15.10 -2.31
CA PHE A 41 6.67 14.41 -1.43
C PHE A 41 6.87 12.93 -1.78
N THR A 42 6.04 12.36 -2.66
CA THR A 42 6.03 10.90 -2.91
C THR A 42 7.35 10.38 -3.46
N ASP A 43 8.10 11.20 -4.19
CA ASP A 43 9.43 10.83 -4.71
C ASP A 43 10.49 10.64 -3.60
N TYR A 44 10.19 11.07 -2.40
CA TYR A 44 11.06 10.95 -1.23
C TYR A 44 10.67 9.79 -0.31
N LEU A 45 9.73 8.95 -0.73
CA LEU A 45 9.31 7.76 -0.01
C LEU A 45 10.13 6.54 -0.45
N PRO A 46 10.45 5.60 0.46
CA PRO A 46 11.28 4.44 0.13
C PRO A 46 10.65 3.54 -0.93
N GLN A 47 9.33 3.36 -0.91
CA GLN A 47 8.61 2.52 -1.86
C GLN A 47 8.67 3.03 -3.31
N THR A 48 9.04 4.28 -3.53
CA THR A 48 9.18 4.86 -4.87
C THR A 48 10.21 4.12 -5.72
N VAL A 49 11.24 3.52 -5.11
CA VAL A 49 12.32 2.86 -5.83
C VAL A 49 11.81 1.77 -6.76
N VAL A 50 10.80 1.01 -6.38
CA VAL A 50 10.26 -0.10 -7.19
C VAL A 50 9.66 0.40 -8.50
N TYR A 51 8.99 1.55 -8.47
CA TYR A 51 8.39 2.18 -9.63
C TYR A 51 9.41 2.83 -10.59
N LEU A 52 10.68 2.93 -10.18
CA LEU A 52 11.78 3.38 -11.02
C LEU A 52 12.46 2.24 -11.78
N LEU A 53 12.19 1.00 -11.40
CA LEU A 53 12.84 -0.18 -11.97
C LEU A 53 12.12 -0.73 -13.22
N LYS A 54 10.91 -0.26 -13.51
CA LYS A 54 10.10 -0.67 -14.66
C LYS A 54 9.56 0.58 -15.37
N GLU A 55 9.62 0.60 -16.69
CA GLU A 55 9.19 1.78 -17.48
C GLU A 55 7.67 1.95 -17.57
N THR A 56 6.93 0.89 -17.79
CA THR A 56 5.45 0.93 -17.93
C THR A 56 4.82 -0.27 -17.23
N PRO A 57 4.92 -0.35 -15.88
CA PRO A 57 4.48 -1.54 -15.18
C PRO A 57 2.96 -1.69 -15.15
N GLU A 58 2.49 -2.94 -15.22
CA GLU A 58 1.17 -3.36 -14.75
C GLU A 58 1.22 -3.51 -13.24
N VAL A 59 0.45 -2.71 -12.53
CA VAL A 59 0.53 -2.62 -11.06
C VAL A 59 -0.76 -3.09 -10.41
N LEU A 60 -0.63 -3.93 -9.38
CA LEU A 60 -1.70 -4.23 -8.43
C LEU A 60 -1.34 -3.65 -7.06
N ILE A 61 -2.19 -2.80 -6.51
CA ILE A 61 -2.04 -2.26 -5.15
C ILE A 61 -3.16 -2.82 -4.28
N ILE A 62 -2.80 -3.43 -3.16
CA ILE A 62 -3.74 -4.14 -2.29
C ILE A 62 -4.04 -3.29 -1.06
N GLU A 63 -5.31 -2.88 -0.89
CA GLU A 63 -5.78 -2.11 0.27
C GLU A 63 -4.97 -0.82 0.55
N PRO A 64 -4.80 0.11 -0.44
CA PRO A 64 -4.07 1.37 -0.22
C PRO A 64 -4.93 2.38 0.58
N VAL A 65 -5.21 2.07 1.83
CA VAL A 65 -6.02 2.91 2.71
C VAL A 65 -5.43 4.32 2.83
N GLY A 66 -6.25 5.35 2.57
CA GLY A 66 -5.81 6.74 2.52
C GLY A 66 -5.15 7.17 1.22
N GLY A 67 -4.84 6.23 0.31
CA GLY A 67 -4.46 6.50 -1.08
C GLY A 67 -3.01 6.91 -1.30
N LEU A 68 -2.12 6.84 -0.29
CA LEU A 68 -0.71 7.24 -0.42
C LEU A 68 -0.01 6.49 -1.55
N ASP A 69 -0.10 5.17 -1.54
CA ASP A 69 0.61 4.31 -2.49
C ASP A 69 0.00 4.40 -3.90
N LEU A 70 -1.32 4.60 -3.98
CA LEU A 70 -1.99 4.89 -5.25
C LEU A 70 -1.50 6.23 -5.82
N MET A 71 -1.46 7.29 -5.01
CA MET A 71 -0.97 8.60 -5.44
C MET A 71 0.51 8.55 -5.86
N LEU A 72 1.33 7.75 -5.17
CA LEU A 72 2.71 7.52 -5.54
C LEU A 72 2.81 6.88 -6.93
N ALA A 73 2.07 5.80 -7.19
CA ALA A 73 2.05 5.14 -8.50
C ALA A 73 1.60 6.10 -9.62
N MET A 74 0.54 6.87 -9.38
CA MET A 74 0.06 7.89 -10.32
C MET A 74 1.11 8.98 -10.58
N ASN A 75 1.78 9.48 -9.54
CA ASN A 75 2.84 10.48 -9.66
C ASN A 75 4.06 9.97 -10.43
N ARG A 76 4.33 8.66 -10.38
CA ARG A 76 5.36 8.00 -11.18
C ARG A 76 4.94 7.72 -12.62
N GLY A 77 3.75 8.15 -13.01
CA GLY A 77 3.24 8.03 -14.39
C GLY A 77 2.81 6.60 -14.77
N VAL A 78 2.55 5.74 -13.80
CA VAL A 78 2.00 4.40 -14.05
C VAL A 78 0.63 4.57 -14.70
N LYS A 79 0.41 3.90 -15.85
CA LYS A 79 -0.83 4.02 -16.63
C LYS A 79 -1.84 2.94 -16.33
N ASN A 80 -1.38 1.77 -15.93
CA ASN A 80 -2.20 0.60 -15.67
C ASN A 80 -2.13 0.25 -14.19
N ILE A 81 -3.02 0.83 -13.40
CA ILE A 81 -3.08 0.63 -11.96
C ILE A 81 -4.36 -0.11 -11.61
N ASN A 82 -4.22 -1.31 -11.08
CA ASN A 82 -5.31 -2.06 -10.47
C ASN A 82 -5.25 -1.86 -8.96
N VAL A 83 -6.37 -1.48 -8.37
CA VAL A 83 -6.50 -1.27 -6.93
C VAL A 83 -7.57 -2.18 -6.39
N LEU A 84 -7.18 -3.02 -5.44
CA LEU A 84 -8.04 -4.02 -4.85
C LEU A 84 -8.46 -3.60 -3.44
N PHE A 85 -9.76 -3.52 -3.21
CA PHE A 85 -10.36 -3.28 -1.91
C PHE A 85 -11.43 -4.34 -1.59
N GLU A 86 -11.48 -4.76 -0.35
CA GLU A 86 -12.58 -5.57 0.15
C GLU A 86 -13.83 -4.70 0.41
N ASP A 87 -13.63 -3.50 0.94
CA ASP A 87 -14.71 -2.56 1.24
C ASP A 87 -14.88 -1.49 0.13
N PRO A 88 -16.01 -1.49 -0.60
CA PRO A 88 -16.26 -0.52 -1.67
C PRO A 88 -16.35 0.93 -1.16
N VAL A 89 -16.67 1.16 0.10
CA VAL A 89 -16.74 2.52 0.69
C VAL A 89 -15.40 3.23 0.61
N GLN A 90 -14.30 2.49 0.74
CA GLN A 90 -12.96 3.06 0.62
C GLN A 90 -12.68 3.59 -0.80
N ILE A 91 -13.21 2.92 -1.83
CA ILE A 91 -13.11 3.38 -3.21
C ILE A 91 -13.83 4.72 -3.40
N ASP A 92 -15.05 4.84 -2.87
CA ASP A 92 -15.82 6.09 -2.96
C ASP A 92 -15.11 7.25 -2.26
N ILE A 93 -14.47 6.98 -1.12
CA ILE A 93 -13.66 7.96 -0.41
C ILE A 93 -12.47 8.39 -1.28
N LEU A 94 -11.72 7.44 -1.83
CA LEU A 94 -10.56 7.77 -2.67
C LEU A 94 -10.97 8.56 -3.92
N LYS A 95 -12.03 8.15 -4.63
CA LYS A 95 -12.54 8.88 -5.80
C LYS A 95 -12.98 10.31 -5.49
N ARG A 96 -13.42 10.58 -4.26
CA ARG A 96 -13.82 11.92 -3.82
C ARG A 96 -12.63 12.85 -3.61
N TYR A 97 -11.50 12.32 -3.18
CA TYR A 97 -10.34 13.12 -2.76
C TYR A 97 -9.15 13.05 -3.72
N LEU A 98 -9.08 12.03 -4.57
CA LEU A 98 -8.06 11.94 -5.60
C LEU A 98 -8.55 12.59 -6.89
N HIS A 99 -7.73 13.46 -7.45
CA HIS A 99 -7.98 14.06 -8.75
C HIS A 99 -7.57 13.07 -9.85
N ASP A 100 -8.42 12.88 -10.83
CA ASP A 100 -8.18 12.06 -12.00
C ASP A 100 -7.74 10.61 -11.71
N THR A 101 -8.72 9.76 -11.53
CA THR A 101 -8.52 8.32 -11.37
C THR A 101 -8.81 7.51 -12.64
N SER A 102 -8.76 8.16 -13.82
CA SER A 102 -9.11 7.51 -15.11
C SER A 102 -8.20 6.34 -15.48
N GLN A 103 -6.96 6.33 -14.98
CA GLN A 103 -5.97 5.28 -15.17
C GLN A 103 -6.06 4.15 -14.13
N VAL A 104 -7.04 4.22 -13.21
CA VAL A 104 -7.16 3.31 -12.07
C VAL A 104 -8.36 2.40 -12.27
N ASN A 105 -8.12 1.11 -12.30
CA ASN A 105 -9.15 0.08 -12.26
C ASN A 105 -9.39 -0.33 -10.80
N PHE A 106 -10.54 0.02 -10.26
CA PHE A 106 -10.92 -0.35 -8.89
C PHE A 106 -11.67 -1.68 -8.89
N ILE A 107 -11.17 -2.62 -8.08
CA ILE A 107 -11.67 -3.98 -7.95
C ILE A 107 -12.19 -4.16 -6.52
N VAL A 108 -13.41 -4.68 -6.38
CA VAL A 108 -14.00 -5.03 -5.08
C VAL A 108 -13.99 -6.55 -4.95
N GLU A 109 -13.05 -7.07 -4.19
CA GLU A 109 -12.92 -8.50 -3.92
C GLU A 109 -12.01 -8.70 -2.70
N HIS A 110 -12.20 -9.81 -1.98
CA HIS A 110 -11.24 -10.20 -0.96
C HIS A 110 -9.88 -10.51 -1.58
N PRO A 111 -8.77 -9.90 -1.11
CA PRO A 111 -7.46 -9.98 -1.77
C PRO A 111 -6.96 -11.42 -2.01
N ARG A 112 -7.17 -12.32 -1.05
CA ARG A 112 -6.77 -13.71 -1.21
C ARG A 112 -7.57 -14.44 -2.29
N VAL A 113 -8.86 -14.16 -2.40
CA VAL A 113 -9.74 -14.74 -3.43
C VAL A 113 -9.28 -14.26 -4.79
N TYR A 114 -9.10 -12.95 -4.95
CA TYR A 114 -8.62 -12.36 -6.19
C TYR A 114 -7.28 -12.96 -6.65
N LEU A 115 -6.27 -12.97 -5.78
CA LEU A 115 -4.95 -13.51 -6.10
C LEU A 115 -4.95 -15.00 -6.44
N SER A 116 -5.88 -15.77 -5.85
CA SER A 116 -5.97 -17.21 -6.14
C SER A 116 -6.72 -17.54 -7.43
N GLN A 117 -7.71 -16.71 -7.81
CA GLN A 117 -8.63 -16.98 -8.92
C GLN A 117 -8.35 -16.15 -10.17
N SER A 118 -7.79 -14.95 -10.05
CA SER A 118 -7.44 -14.11 -11.18
C SER A 118 -6.46 -14.81 -12.11
N ARG A 119 -6.53 -14.49 -13.40
CA ARG A 119 -5.54 -14.89 -14.42
C ARG A 119 -4.65 -13.72 -14.83
N GLU A 120 -4.89 -12.55 -14.30
CA GLU A 120 -4.08 -11.36 -14.59
C GLU A 120 -2.69 -11.50 -13.99
N LEU A 121 -1.70 -10.97 -14.68
CA LEU A 121 -0.32 -10.93 -14.26
C LEU A 121 0.13 -9.48 -14.11
N PHE A 122 1.00 -9.25 -13.14
CA PHE A 122 1.46 -7.91 -12.77
C PHE A 122 2.98 -7.83 -12.74
N ASP A 123 3.50 -6.65 -13.08
CA ASP A 123 4.93 -6.36 -12.92
C ASP A 123 5.26 -5.96 -11.48
N ILE A 124 4.31 -5.35 -10.79
CA ILE A 124 4.45 -4.98 -9.39
C ILE A 124 3.16 -5.35 -8.65
N ILE A 125 3.28 -6.14 -7.60
CA ILE A 125 2.20 -6.30 -6.60
C ILE A 125 2.65 -5.62 -5.33
N HIS A 126 1.98 -4.53 -4.98
CA HIS A 126 2.30 -3.68 -3.85
C HIS A 126 1.36 -3.92 -2.68
N PHE A 127 1.93 -4.33 -1.55
CA PHE A 127 1.28 -4.47 -0.25
C PHE A 127 1.65 -3.24 0.60
N PRO A 128 0.76 -2.24 0.68
CA PRO A 128 0.98 -1.02 1.43
C PRO A 128 1.17 -1.23 2.92
N LEU A 129 1.53 -0.17 3.61
CA LEU A 129 1.60 -0.15 5.06
C LEU A 129 0.19 -0.24 5.66
N GLY A 130 -0.22 -1.46 6.02
CA GLY A 130 -1.57 -1.74 6.52
C GLY A 130 -1.84 -1.24 7.93
N GLU A 131 -0.83 -1.20 8.80
CA GLU A 131 -0.97 -0.91 10.22
C GLU A 131 -0.32 0.42 10.59
N SER A 132 -0.85 1.13 11.62
CA SER A 132 -0.19 2.31 12.12
C SER A 132 0.96 1.94 13.06
N PHE A 133 1.88 2.89 13.18
CA PHE A 133 2.99 2.80 14.12
C PHE A 133 2.52 2.58 15.57
N TYR A 134 1.38 3.14 15.95
CA TYR A 134 0.88 3.07 17.33
C TYR A 134 0.26 1.74 17.69
N VAL A 135 -0.44 1.10 16.78
CA VAL A 135 -0.99 -0.25 16.98
C VAL A 135 0.15 -1.22 17.25
N ILE A 136 1.21 -1.13 16.48
CA ILE A 136 2.39 -1.98 16.63
C ILE A 136 3.10 -1.72 17.96
N THR A 137 3.32 -0.44 18.33
CA THR A 137 4.05 -0.08 19.56
C THR A 137 3.24 -0.27 20.84
N SER A 138 1.92 -0.20 20.78
CA SER A 138 1.04 -0.43 21.93
C SER A 138 0.85 -1.92 22.26
N GLY A 139 1.32 -2.83 21.41
CA GLY A 139 1.08 -4.27 21.57
C GLY A 139 -0.37 -4.69 21.33
N SER A 140 -1.20 -3.78 20.85
CA SER A 140 -2.58 -4.07 20.43
C SER A 140 -2.54 -4.82 19.12
N TYR A 141 -2.39 -6.13 19.18
CA TYR A 141 -2.57 -6.97 18.02
C TYR A 141 -4.02 -6.84 17.57
N SER A 142 -4.24 -6.29 16.40
CA SER A 142 -5.51 -6.38 15.72
C SER A 142 -5.88 -7.87 15.61
N LEU A 143 -7.06 -8.24 16.11
CA LEU A 143 -7.62 -9.57 15.91
C LEU A 143 -8.00 -9.84 14.44
N LYS A 144 -7.69 -8.90 13.56
CA LYS A 144 -7.90 -9.03 12.14
C LYS A 144 -6.88 -10.03 11.58
N GLU A 145 -7.32 -11.27 11.43
CA GLU A 145 -6.54 -12.32 10.78
C GLU A 145 -6.24 -11.88 9.34
N ASN A 146 -5.00 -11.52 9.10
CA ASN A 146 -4.59 -11.09 7.76
C ASN A 146 -4.09 -12.31 6.97
N TYR A 147 -5.03 -13.07 6.41
CA TYR A 147 -4.79 -14.30 5.65
C TYR A 147 -3.91 -14.12 4.42
N ILE A 148 -3.60 -12.89 4.05
CA ILE A 148 -2.73 -12.60 2.90
C ILE A 148 -1.26 -12.83 3.22
N TYR A 149 -0.85 -12.67 4.50
CA TYR A 149 0.52 -12.88 4.97
C TYR A 149 0.77 -14.30 5.45
N THR A 150 0.31 -15.27 4.68
CA THR A 150 0.56 -16.70 4.85
C THR A 150 1.40 -17.25 3.70
N VAL A 151 2.01 -18.42 3.86
CA VAL A 151 2.78 -19.08 2.79
C VAL A 151 1.92 -19.23 1.52
N GLU A 152 0.64 -19.58 1.67
CA GLU A 152 -0.29 -19.73 0.55
C GLU A 152 -0.62 -18.40 -0.10
N GLY A 153 -0.78 -17.32 0.69
CA GLY A 153 -1.00 -15.97 0.19
C GLY A 153 0.19 -15.48 -0.64
N PHE A 154 1.42 -15.72 -0.15
CA PHE A 154 2.65 -15.41 -0.89
C PHE A 154 2.77 -16.22 -2.18
N LYS A 155 2.52 -17.53 -2.15
CA LYS A 155 2.52 -18.37 -3.35
C LYS A 155 1.50 -17.89 -4.39
N SER A 156 0.30 -17.51 -3.94
CA SER A 156 -0.73 -16.95 -4.83
C SER A 156 -0.26 -15.60 -5.43
N SER A 157 0.31 -14.72 -4.63
CA SER A 157 0.85 -13.44 -5.10
C SER A 157 1.99 -13.65 -6.10
N TYR A 158 2.93 -14.53 -5.78
CA TYR A 158 4.06 -14.84 -6.65
C TYR A 158 3.62 -15.43 -7.99
N SER A 159 2.58 -16.27 -7.99
CA SER A 159 2.01 -16.86 -9.22
C SER A 159 1.31 -15.83 -10.11
N ARG A 160 1.07 -14.62 -9.62
CA ARG A 160 0.47 -13.49 -10.36
C ARG A 160 1.52 -12.47 -10.83
N LEU A 161 2.79 -12.76 -10.68
CA LEU A 161 3.84 -11.92 -11.24
C LEU A 161 4.16 -12.29 -12.69
N ASN A 162 4.40 -11.27 -13.49
CA ASN A 162 5.09 -11.42 -14.77
C ASN A 162 6.52 -11.95 -14.54
N PRO A 163 7.19 -12.53 -15.56
CA PRO A 163 8.63 -12.72 -15.51
C PRO A 163 9.32 -11.39 -15.14
N ASP A 164 10.25 -11.44 -14.18
CA ASP A 164 10.90 -10.25 -13.61
C ASP A 164 9.97 -9.27 -12.84
N GLY A 165 8.78 -9.73 -12.48
CA GLY A 165 7.86 -8.98 -11.61
C GLY A 165 8.35 -8.94 -10.16
N MET A 166 7.84 -7.98 -9.39
CA MET A 166 8.29 -7.69 -8.03
C MET A 166 7.13 -7.68 -7.04
N LEU A 167 7.36 -8.24 -5.85
CA LEU A 167 6.51 -8.02 -4.68
C LEU A 167 7.11 -6.89 -3.84
N LEU A 168 6.30 -5.88 -3.53
CA LEU A 168 6.68 -4.79 -2.64
C LEU A 168 5.85 -4.86 -1.36
N PHE A 169 6.52 -5.01 -0.23
CA PHE A 169 5.91 -4.98 1.10
C PHE A 169 6.42 -3.78 1.88
N THR A 170 5.50 -2.95 2.35
CA THR A 170 5.82 -1.83 3.24
C THR A 170 5.46 -2.20 4.67
N ARG A 171 6.44 -2.15 5.59
CA ARG A 171 6.26 -2.48 7.01
C ARG A 171 7.03 -1.51 7.90
N TRP A 172 6.54 -1.34 9.13
CA TRP A 172 7.29 -0.67 10.18
C TRP A 172 8.44 -1.55 10.66
N LEU A 173 9.65 -0.98 10.74
CA LEU A 173 10.78 -1.68 11.35
C LEU A 173 10.62 -1.70 12.86
N GLN A 174 10.49 -2.89 13.44
CA GLN A 174 10.41 -3.11 14.89
C GLN A 174 11.79 -3.37 15.51
N ARG A 175 11.91 -3.12 16.81
CA ARG A 175 13.10 -3.49 17.61
C ARG A 175 12.65 -4.19 18.88
N PRO A 176 12.93 -5.51 19.03
CA PRO A 176 13.58 -6.40 18.05
C PRO A 176 12.69 -6.64 16.81
N PRO A 177 13.29 -6.94 15.64
CA PRO A 177 12.53 -7.21 14.43
C PRO A 177 11.73 -8.50 14.62
N THR A 178 10.44 -8.46 14.37
CA THR A 178 9.51 -9.59 14.54
C THR A 178 8.72 -9.85 13.25
N GLU A 179 8.00 -8.87 12.77
CA GLU A 179 7.18 -9.03 11.55
C GLU A 179 8.04 -9.18 10.30
N GLU A 180 9.15 -8.45 10.22
CA GLU A 180 10.10 -8.55 9.12
C GLU A 180 10.71 -9.95 9.03
N LEU A 181 11.09 -10.53 10.18
CA LEU A 181 11.62 -11.90 10.23
C LEU A 181 10.58 -12.94 9.86
N LYS A 182 9.31 -12.75 10.24
CA LYS A 182 8.23 -13.62 9.79
C LYS A 182 8.09 -13.58 8.26
N LEU A 183 8.09 -12.39 7.65
CA LEU A 183 8.05 -12.24 6.20
C LEU A 183 9.20 -12.97 5.52
N PHE A 184 10.44 -12.77 5.98
CA PHE A 184 11.62 -13.46 5.44
C PHE A 184 11.56 -14.99 5.57
N ASN A 185 10.90 -15.51 6.59
CA ASN A 185 10.76 -16.96 6.78
C ASN A 185 9.63 -17.58 5.93
N ILE A 186 8.73 -16.76 5.39
CA ILE A 186 7.60 -17.22 4.57
C ILE A 186 7.97 -17.23 3.07
N ILE A 187 8.88 -16.34 2.65
CA ILE A 187 9.38 -16.22 1.27
C ILE A 187 10.45 -17.28 0.99
#